data_34489a3c19bf649d526acc5d266fac67
#
_entry.id   34489a3c19bf649d526acc5d266fac67
#
_cell.length_a   1.000
_cell.length_b   1.000
_cell.length_c   1.000
_cell.angle_alpha   90.00
_cell.angle_beta   90.00
_cell.angle_gamma   90.00
#
_symmetry.space_group_name_H-M   'P 1'
#
loop_
_entity.id
_entity.type
_entity.pdbx_description
1 polymer ?
#
loop_
_entity_poly.entity_id
_entity_poly.type
_entity_poly.pdbx_seq_one_letter_code
_entity_poly.pdbx_strand_id
1 'polypeptide(L)'
;RDAVLPQDAKLTPVPVAIWDSGFDASLFRGQLLLSKDQKPLMGPAYDIDYRPSHEPLAPLSTSDQAAYPKIVDDANGVSDLQTGIDSPAAAAFRQRAAAMSPTQMKDFMQIYSSIESYMHGTHVAGIAARGNPAIRLVNARITYDTRPVPAPPTDALLKRNVAAYRETVAWFRAHHIRVVNMSWWNRPSNYEDDLEKNGIGKTPQERKALARHYFDLERDGLYEALKSAPDILFVTIAGNNDSDNAFEETIPSSFKLPNLLVVGAVDQAGQQTNFTSTGQNIGVYADGYEIESVVPGGAKVHMSGTSMAAPEVTNLAAKLLAVDPALSPEQVIDIIRRTADAAETATIFRINPKLALASVALPKDGNRPTH
;
A
#
# COMPACT_ATOMS: atom_id res chain seq x y z
N ARG A 1 17.25 11.44 5.99
CA ARG A 1 17.11 10.02 6.44
C ARG A 1 17.09 9.06 5.24
N ASP A 2 16.60 9.46 4.09
CA ASP A 2 16.62 8.63 2.87
C ASP A 2 18.06 8.37 2.41
N ALA A 3 18.32 7.17 1.90
CA ALA A 3 19.60 6.79 1.33
C ALA A 3 19.46 6.71 -0.19
N VAL A 4 20.12 7.62 -0.90
CA VAL A 4 20.15 7.64 -2.36
C VAL A 4 21.26 6.70 -2.83
N LEU A 5 20.94 5.83 -3.78
CA LEU A 5 21.95 4.98 -4.40
C LEU A 5 22.82 5.81 -5.36
N PRO A 6 24.15 5.57 -5.39
CA PRO A 6 25.03 6.23 -6.35
C PRO A 6 24.62 5.87 -7.79
N GLN A 7 24.61 6.88 -8.68
CA GLN A 7 24.23 6.67 -10.09
C GLN A 7 25.30 5.88 -10.87
N ASP A 8 26.54 5.93 -10.42
CA ASP A 8 27.71 5.25 -11.01
C ASP A 8 27.92 3.83 -10.45
N ALA A 9 27.15 3.44 -9.43
CA ALA A 9 27.20 2.09 -8.89
C ALA A 9 26.68 1.06 -9.92
N LYS A 10 27.32 -0.11 -9.98
CA LYS A 10 26.82 -1.25 -10.76
C LYS A 10 25.63 -1.86 -10.05
N LEU A 11 24.45 -1.32 -10.30
CA LEU A 11 23.21 -1.76 -9.69
C LEU A 11 22.45 -2.76 -10.56
N THR A 12 21.85 -3.75 -9.92
CA THR A 12 20.95 -4.69 -10.60
C THR A 12 19.54 -4.11 -10.66
N PRO A 13 18.87 -4.06 -11.82
CA PRO A 13 17.48 -3.67 -11.89
C PRO A 13 16.58 -4.58 -11.06
N VAL A 14 15.68 -4.00 -10.28
CA VAL A 14 14.79 -4.73 -9.36
C VAL A 14 13.33 -4.54 -9.76
N PRO A 15 12.66 -5.59 -10.27
CA PRO A 15 11.23 -5.55 -10.54
C PRO A 15 10.42 -5.47 -9.24
N VAL A 16 9.58 -4.43 -9.16
CA VAL A 16 8.73 -4.12 -7.99
C VAL A 16 7.30 -3.89 -8.46
N ALA A 17 6.35 -4.62 -7.90
CA ALA A 17 4.95 -4.39 -8.18
C ALA A 17 4.33 -3.44 -7.13
N ILE A 18 3.58 -2.48 -7.61
CA ILE A 18 2.63 -1.70 -6.79
C ILE A 18 1.27 -2.36 -7.01
N TRP A 19 0.85 -3.15 -6.04
CA TRP A 19 -0.43 -3.83 -6.06
C TRP A 19 -1.43 -3.00 -5.26
N ASP A 20 -2.07 -2.07 -5.95
CA ASP A 20 -2.87 -1.00 -5.37
C ASP A 20 -3.99 -0.57 -6.33
N SER A 21 -4.54 0.63 -6.20
CA SER A 21 -5.58 1.19 -7.09
C SER A 21 -5.10 1.52 -8.52
N GLY A 22 -3.85 1.19 -8.83
CA GLY A 22 -3.20 1.55 -10.09
C GLY A 22 -2.39 2.85 -9.98
N PHE A 23 -1.49 3.10 -10.94
CA PHE A 23 -0.71 4.33 -10.96
C PHE A 23 -0.52 4.89 -12.38
N ASP A 24 -0.33 6.21 -12.47
CA ASP A 24 0.00 6.93 -13.71
C ASP A 24 1.43 6.61 -14.16
N ALA A 25 1.58 5.62 -15.04
CA ALA A 25 2.86 5.16 -15.53
C ALA A 25 3.65 6.24 -16.28
N SER A 26 2.99 7.29 -16.80
CA SER A 26 3.64 8.37 -17.53
C SER A 26 4.63 9.17 -16.68
N LEU A 27 4.44 9.17 -15.35
CA LEU A 27 5.28 9.85 -14.38
C LEU A 27 6.60 9.11 -14.07
N PHE A 28 6.66 7.82 -14.39
CA PHE A 28 7.77 6.92 -14.02
C PHE A 28 8.53 6.34 -15.20
N ARG A 29 8.54 6.98 -16.36
CA ARG A 29 9.06 6.44 -17.64
C ARG A 29 10.45 5.79 -17.54
N GLY A 30 11.35 6.35 -16.74
CA GLY A 30 12.70 5.81 -16.52
C GLY A 30 12.79 4.66 -15.51
N GLN A 31 11.70 4.36 -14.82
CA GLN A 31 11.66 3.39 -13.71
C GLN A 31 10.60 2.30 -13.91
N LEU A 32 10.05 2.15 -15.12
CA LEU A 32 9.10 1.09 -15.45
C LEU A 32 9.82 -0.19 -15.86
N LEU A 33 9.25 -1.32 -15.50
CA LEU A 33 9.63 -2.60 -16.10
C LEU A 33 9.09 -2.64 -17.53
N LEU A 34 9.99 -2.92 -18.48
CA LEU A 34 9.63 -2.95 -19.88
C LEU A 34 9.52 -4.40 -20.38
N SER A 35 8.60 -4.64 -21.30
CA SER A 35 8.51 -5.87 -22.07
C SER A 35 9.69 -5.99 -23.06
N LYS A 36 9.80 -7.12 -23.75
CA LYS A 36 10.77 -7.31 -24.82
C LYS A 36 10.64 -6.26 -25.95
N ASP A 37 9.42 -5.76 -26.17
CA ASP A 37 9.12 -4.73 -27.17
C ASP A 37 9.30 -3.30 -26.65
N GLN A 38 9.99 -3.12 -25.53
CA GLN A 38 10.29 -1.83 -24.89
C GLN A 38 9.02 -1.02 -24.49
N LYS A 39 7.91 -1.71 -24.26
CA LYS A 39 6.68 -1.09 -23.71
C LYS A 39 6.58 -1.35 -22.22
N PRO A 40 5.98 -0.44 -21.45
CA PRO A 40 5.70 -0.68 -20.05
C PRO A 40 4.96 -2.00 -19.85
N LEU A 41 5.49 -2.85 -18.98
CA LEU A 41 4.84 -4.10 -18.64
C LEU A 41 3.72 -3.82 -17.67
N MET A 42 2.50 -4.24 -18.05
CA MET A 42 1.32 -4.12 -17.21
C MET A 42 1.07 -5.45 -16.50
N GLY A 43 0.92 -5.39 -15.19
CA GLY A 43 0.44 -6.50 -14.38
C GLY A 43 -1.08 -6.66 -14.50
N PRO A 44 -1.65 -7.68 -13.85
CA PRO A 44 -3.08 -7.89 -13.81
C PRO A 44 -3.81 -6.68 -13.21
N ALA A 45 -4.95 -6.36 -13.81
CA ALA A 45 -5.85 -5.32 -13.33
C ALA A 45 -7.28 -5.86 -13.35
N TYR A 46 -8.06 -5.47 -12.35
CA TYR A 46 -9.44 -5.94 -12.18
C TYR A 46 -10.37 -4.76 -11.90
N ASP A 47 -11.62 -4.87 -12.36
CA ASP A 47 -12.68 -3.94 -12.00
C ASP A 47 -13.26 -4.24 -10.60
N ILE A 48 -14.29 -3.49 -10.20
CA ILE A 48 -14.96 -3.65 -8.89
C ILE A 48 -15.66 -5.00 -8.70
N ASP A 49 -15.90 -5.73 -9.79
CA ASP A 49 -16.47 -7.08 -9.79
C ASP A 49 -15.41 -8.18 -9.90
N TYR A 50 -14.13 -7.81 -9.81
CA TYR A 50 -12.96 -8.67 -10.04
C TYR A 50 -12.92 -9.31 -11.42
N ARG A 51 -13.42 -8.61 -12.45
CA ARG A 51 -13.25 -8.99 -13.86
C ARG A 51 -11.99 -8.35 -14.41
N PRO A 52 -11.26 -9.05 -15.31
CA PRO A 52 -10.05 -8.48 -15.92
C PRO A 52 -10.31 -7.14 -16.59
N SER A 53 -9.38 -6.21 -16.40
CA SER A 53 -9.35 -4.87 -16.99
C SER A 53 -7.99 -4.62 -17.64
N HIS A 54 -7.95 -3.72 -18.62
CA HIS A 54 -6.72 -3.35 -19.31
C HIS A 54 -6.26 -1.92 -19.00
N GLU A 55 -7.05 -1.19 -18.20
CA GLU A 55 -6.74 0.18 -17.85
C GLU A 55 -5.76 0.24 -16.66
N PRO A 56 -4.67 1.03 -16.75
CA PRO A 56 -3.70 1.17 -15.66
C PRO A 56 -4.28 1.86 -14.43
N LEU A 57 -5.24 2.75 -14.62
CA LEU A 57 -6.03 3.44 -13.60
C LEU A 57 -7.51 3.14 -13.84
N ALA A 58 -8.29 3.05 -12.77
CA ALA A 58 -9.75 3.00 -12.90
C ALA A 58 -10.25 4.31 -13.52
N PRO A 59 -11.11 4.28 -14.55
CA PRO A 59 -11.60 5.51 -15.16
C PRO A 59 -12.49 6.28 -14.16
N LEU A 60 -12.19 7.57 -14.00
CA LEU A 60 -13.07 8.47 -13.25
C LEU A 60 -14.36 8.73 -14.03
N SER A 61 -15.47 8.89 -13.32
CA SER A 61 -16.71 9.39 -13.90
C SER A 61 -16.51 10.80 -14.47
N THR A 62 -17.39 11.25 -15.35
CA THR A 62 -17.32 12.62 -15.90
C THR A 62 -17.39 13.68 -14.80
N SER A 63 -18.21 13.45 -13.76
CA SER A 63 -18.30 14.35 -12.60
C SER A 63 -17.00 14.37 -11.80
N ASP A 64 -16.39 13.20 -11.55
CA ASP A 64 -15.16 13.10 -10.78
C ASP A 64 -13.98 13.71 -11.56
N GLN A 65 -13.92 13.52 -12.88
CA GLN A 65 -12.93 14.19 -13.73
C GLN A 65 -13.02 15.72 -13.62
N ALA A 66 -14.23 16.27 -13.64
CA ALA A 66 -14.45 17.70 -13.49
C ALA A 66 -14.09 18.20 -12.09
N ALA A 67 -14.28 17.39 -11.05
CA ALA A 67 -13.97 17.73 -9.68
C ALA A 67 -12.47 17.53 -9.32
N TYR A 68 -11.74 16.72 -10.10
CA TYR A 68 -10.38 16.28 -9.78
C TYR A 68 -9.43 17.41 -9.38
N PRO A 69 -9.28 18.52 -10.15
CA PRO A 69 -8.35 19.60 -9.78
C PRO A 69 -8.66 20.20 -8.40
N LYS A 70 -9.97 20.41 -8.11
CA LYS A 70 -10.40 20.96 -6.83
C LYS A 70 -10.15 19.98 -5.66
N ILE A 71 -10.37 18.70 -5.87
CA ILE A 71 -10.12 17.68 -4.85
C ILE A 71 -8.61 17.57 -4.58
N VAL A 72 -7.76 17.67 -5.59
CA VAL A 72 -6.29 17.72 -5.43
C VAL A 72 -5.88 18.91 -4.56
N ASP A 73 -6.47 20.09 -4.78
CA ASP A 73 -6.21 21.28 -3.95
C ASP A 73 -6.69 21.10 -2.50
N ASP A 74 -7.79 20.35 -2.30
CA ASP A 74 -8.37 20.10 -0.99
C ASP A 74 -7.71 18.91 -0.25
N ALA A 75 -7.00 18.06 -0.95
CA ALA A 75 -6.53 16.77 -0.44
C ALA A 75 -5.68 16.90 0.84
N ASN A 76 -4.77 17.87 0.88
CA ASN A 76 -3.94 18.10 2.08
C ASN A 76 -4.80 18.46 3.29
N GLY A 77 -5.77 19.37 3.12
CA GLY A 77 -6.65 19.79 4.22
C GLY A 77 -7.56 18.67 4.73
N VAL A 78 -8.05 17.81 3.84
CA VAL A 78 -8.87 16.64 4.23
C VAL A 78 -8.02 15.60 4.94
N SER A 79 -6.84 15.27 4.39
CA SER A 79 -5.90 14.32 5.01
C SER A 79 -5.49 14.77 6.41
N ASP A 80 -5.14 16.05 6.55
CA ASP A 80 -4.76 16.64 7.84
C ASP A 80 -5.88 16.55 8.88
N LEU A 81 -7.12 16.86 8.47
CA LEU A 81 -8.26 16.72 9.38
C LEU A 81 -8.52 15.28 9.79
N GLN A 82 -8.39 14.32 8.87
CA GLN A 82 -8.59 12.89 9.15
C GLN A 82 -7.56 12.35 10.12
N THR A 83 -6.34 12.89 10.07
CA THR A 83 -5.21 12.47 10.90
C THR A 83 -5.00 13.34 12.14
N GLY A 84 -5.88 14.33 12.36
CA GLY A 84 -5.83 15.20 13.54
C GLY A 84 -4.73 16.27 13.48
N ILE A 85 -4.27 16.64 12.28
CA ILE A 85 -3.27 17.69 12.07
C ILE A 85 -3.97 19.04 12.01
N ASP A 86 -3.52 20.02 12.82
CA ASP A 86 -4.02 21.39 12.76
C ASP A 86 -3.13 22.25 11.86
N SER A 87 -3.34 22.16 10.54
CA SER A 87 -2.64 22.91 9.52
C SER A 87 -3.47 24.06 8.96
N PRO A 88 -2.86 25.02 8.24
CA PRO A 88 -3.61 26.02 7.48
C PRO A 88 -4.54 25.39 6.43
N ALA A 89 -4.17 24.28 5.80
CA ALA A 89 -4.99 23.54 4.85
C ALA A 89 -6.21 22.91 5.55
N ALA A 90 -6.00 22.28 6.71
CA ALA A 90 -7.07 21.76 7.57
C ALA A 90 -8.05 22.86 8.00
N ALA A 91 -7.53 24.00 8.45
CA ALA A 91 -8.35 25.15 8.85
C ALA A 91 -9.21 25.69 7.70
N ALA A 92 -8.60 25.85 6.51
CA ALA A 92 -9.29 26.31 5.30
C ALA A 92 -10.38 25.31 4.87
N PHE A 93 -10.09 24.00 4.89
CA PHE A 93 -11.09 22.99 4.57
C PHE A 93 -12.22 22.94 5.62
N ARG A 94 -11.90 23.00 6.91
CA ARG A 94 -12.88 23.04 8.02
C ARG A 94 -13.87 24.21 7.86
N GLN A 95 -13.37 25.40 7.47
CA GLN A 95 -14.22 26.56 7.22
C GLN A 95 -15.20 26.32 6.05
N ARG A 96 -14.73 25.72 4.95
CA ARG A 96 -15.60 25.38 3.81
C ARG A 96 -16.60 24.28 4.18
N ALA A 97 -16.15 23.26 4.89
CA ALA A 97 -16.98 22.15 5.33
C ALA A 97 -18.12 22.62 6.25
N ALA A 98 -17.85 23.58 7.15
CA ALA A 98 -18.86 24.17 8.01
C ALA A 98 -19.97 24.95 7.25
N ALA A 99 -19.69 25.38 6.03
CA ALA A 99 -20.68 26.06 5.18
C ALA A 99 -21.49 25.09 4.31
N MET A 100 -21.15 23.80 4.29
CA MET A 100 -21.87 22.78 3.50
C MET A 100 -23.12 22.29 4.23
N SER A 101 -24.22 22.10 3.48
CA SER A 101 -25.34 21.33 3.99
C SER A 101 -24.96 19.84 4.16
N PRO A 102 -25.70 19.06 4.96
CA PRO A 102 -25.44 17.61 5.08
C PRO A 102 -25.40 16.87 3.75
N THR A 103 -26.28 17.24 2.80
CA THR A 103 -26.28 16.64 1.45
C THR A 103 -25.02 16.99 0.69
N GLN A 104 -24.60 18.26 0.69
CA GLN A 104 -23.37 18.70 0.01
C GLN A 104 -22.12 18.02 0.60
N MET A 105 -22.08 17.86 1.93
CA MET A 105 -20.99 17.14 2.58
C MET A 105 -20.94 15.67 2.17
N LYS A 106 -22.11 15.01 2.13
CA LYS A 106 -22.21 13.63 1.66
C LYS A 106 -21.72 13.47 0.23
N ASP A 107 -22.17 14.36 -0.67
CA ASP A 107 -21.75 14.34 -2.08
C ASP A 107 -20.25 14.62 -2.23
N PHE A 108 -19.72 15.59 -1.46
CA PHE A 108 -18.29 15.87 -1.43
C PHE A 108 -17.49 14.65 -0.98
N MET A 109 -17.86 14.01 0.13
CA MET A 109 -17.14 12.84 0.65
C MET A 109 -17.19 11.66 -0.32
N GLN A 110 -18.29 11.49 -1.05
CA GLN A 110 -18.39 10.46 -2.09
C GLN A 110 -17.40 10.71 -3.25
N ILE A 111 -17.37 11.94 -3.77
CA ILE A 111 -16.45 12.34 -4.84
C ILE A 111 -14.99 12.25 -4.33
N TYR A 112 -14.74 12.73 -3.12
CA TYR A 112 -13.42 12.66 -2.49
C TYR A 112 -12.91 11.22 -2.38
N SER A 113 -13.73 10.29 -1.87
CA SER A 113 -13.36 8.88 -1.74
C SER A 113 -13.02 8.22 -3.08
N SER A 114 -13.79 8.52 -4.14
CA SER A 114 -13.52 8.04 -5.49
C SER A 114 -12.18 8.57 -6.03
N ILE A 115 -11.94 9.86 -5.87
CA ILE A 115 -10.71 10.54 -6.36
C ILE A 115 -9.50 10.16 -5.50
N GLU A 116 -9.66 10.04 -4.19
CA GLU A 116 -8.60 9.60 -3.28
C GLU A 116 -8.14 8.19 -3.65
N SER A 117 -9.06 7.26 -3.87
CA SER A 117 -8.75 5.93 -4.39
C SER A 117 -8.00 5.98 -5.73
N TYR A 118 -8.42 6.86 -6.67
CA TYR A 118 -7.75 7.07 -7.95
C TYR A 118 -6.30 7.62 -7.80
N MET A 119 -6.06 8.48 -6.82
CA MET A 119 -4.74 9.08 -6.53
C MET A 119 -3.80 8.12 -5.81
N HIS A 120 -4.34 7.24 -4.97
CA HIS A 120 -3.63 6.49 -3.94
C HIS A 120 -2.45 5.68 -4.50
N GLY A 121 -2.67 4.82 -5.48
CA GLY A 121 -1.61 3.97 -6.04
C GLY A 121 -0.50 4.76 -6.74
N THR A 122 -0.80 5.93 -7.35
CA THR A 122 0.21 6.81 -7.92
C THR A 122 1.07 7.45 -6.82
N HIS A 123 0.45 7.87 -5.73
CA HIS A 123 1.14 8.42 -4.57
C HIS A 123 2.09 7.39 -3.96
N VAL A 124 1.61 6.17 -3.75
CA VAL A 124 2.39 5.01 -3.27
C VAL A 124 3.57 4.70 -4.19
N ALA A 125 3.35 4.66 -5.51
CA ALA A 125 4.39 4.41 -6.51
C ALA A 125 5.49 5.49 -6.46
N GLY A 126 5.12 6.77 -6.26
CA GLY A 126 6.07 7.88 -6.14
C GLY A 126 6.99 7.74 -4.94
N ILE A 127 6.47 7.28 -3.80
CA ILE A 127 7.29 7.02 -2.61
C ILE A 127 8.23 5.83 -2.87
N ALA A 128 7.71 4.72 -3.40
CA ALA A 128 8.50 3.52 -3.68
C ALA A 128 9.63 3.78 -4.69
N ALA A 129 9.44 4.70 -5.64
CA ALA A 129 10.42 5.03 -6.68
C ALA A 129 11.49 6.03 -6.24
N ARG A 130 11.27 6.75 -5.15
CA ARG A 130 12.08 7.91 -4.74
C ARG A 130 13.56 7.56 -4.56
N GLY A 131 14.45 8.27 -5.27
CA GLY A 131 15.90 8.11 -5.12
C GLY A 131 16.43 6.69 -5.40
N ASN A 132 15.71 5.89 -6.20
CA ASN A 132 16.11 4.55 -6.58
C ASN A 132 16.18 4.38 -8.11
N PRO A 133 17.34 4.56 -8.73
CA PRO A 133 17.49 4.41 -10.19
C PRO A 133 17.37 2.95 -10.65
N ALA A 134 17.51 1.98 -9.76
CA ALA A 134 17.46 0.57 -10.08
C ALA A 134 16.04 -0.02 -10.06
N ILE A 135 15.07 0.66 -9.44
CA ILE A 135 13.70 0.14 -9.37
C ILE A 135 13.07 0.03 -10.77
N ARG A 136 12.30 -1.03 -10.97
CA ARG A 136 11.51 -1.26 -12.20
C ARG A 136 10.07 -1.56 -11.79
N LEU A 137 9.25 -0.52 -11.80
CA LEU A 137 7.85 -0.55 -11.35
C LEU A 137 6.97 -1.33 -12.33
N VAL A 138 6.06 -2.10 -11.76
CA VAL A 138 4.95 -2.76 -12.44
C VAL A 138 3.66 -2.35 -11.75
N ASN A 139 2.69 -1.98 -12.56
CA ASN A 139 1.34 -1.64 -12.09
C ASN A 139 0.48 -2.92 -12.02
N ALA A 140 -0.01 -3.27 -10.83
CA ALA A 140 -1.03 -4.29 -10.65
C ALA A 140 -2.22 -3.65 -9.92
N ARG A 141 -3.42 -3.67 -10.54
CA ARG A 141 -4.53 -2.88 -10.07
C ARG A 141 -5.64 -3.70 -9.42
N ILE A 142 -6.01 -3.27 -8.20
CA ILE A 142 -7.28 -3.58 -7.55
C ILE A 142 -8.17 -2.35 -7.71
N THR A 143 -9.47 -2.53 -7.94
CA THR A 143 -10.43 -1.42 -7.94
C THR A 143 -11.31 -1.52 -6.70
N TYR A 144 -11.21 -0.53 -5.83
CA TYR A 144 -12.04 -0.44 -4.63
C TYR A 144 -13.44 0.05 -5.00
N ASP A 145 -14.45 -0.55 -4.38
CA ASP A 145 -15.83 -0.11 -4.54
C ASP A 145 -16.10 1.07 -3.60
N THR A 146 -15.99 2.27 -4.14
CA THR A 146 -16.21 3.52 -3.40
C THR A 146 -17.66 4.01 -3.45
N ARG A 147 -18.60 3.20 -3.97
CA ARG A 147 -20.04 3.58 -4.04
C ARG A 147 -20.60 3.69 -2.62
N PRO A 148 -21.59 4.59 -2.40
CA PRO A 148 -22.27 4.73 -1.11
C PRO A 148 -22.89 3.41 -0.61
N VAL A 149 -23.43 2.63 -1.55
CA VAL A 149 -23.85 1.24 -1.33
C VAL A 149 -23.01 0.36 -2.24
N PRO A 150 -22.02 -0.33 -1.70
CA PRO A 150 -21.15 -1.20 -2.49
C PRO A 150 -21.90 -2.42 -3.01
N ALA A 151 -21.28 -3.18 -3.91
CA ALA A 151 -21.82 -4.46 -4.33
C ALA A 151 -21.99 -5.38 -3.12
N PRO A 152 -23.14 -6.07 -2.97
CA PRO A 152 -23.29 -7.00 -1.87
C PRO A 152 -22.29 -8.15 -2.01
N PRO A 153 -21.65 -8.57 -0.91
CA PRO A 153 -20.79 -9.74 -0.92
C PRO A 153 -21.61 -10.99 -1.27
N THR A 154 -21.06 -11.80 -2.17
CA THR A 154 -21.64 -13.07 -2.60
C THR A 154 -20.54 -14.11 -2.81
N ASP A 155 -20.84 -15.39 -2.69
CA ASP A 155 -19.87 -16.45 -2.98
C ASP A 155 -19.26 -16.32 -4.39
N ALA A 156 -20.07 -15.89 -5.38
CA ALA A 156 -19.58 -15.71 -6.72
C ALA A 156 -18.59 -14.54 -6.85
N LEU A 157 -18.83 -13.43 -6.12
CA LEU A 157 -17.93 -12.29 -6.08
C LEU A 157 -16.62 -12.69 -5.38
N LEU A 158 -16.69 -13.34 -4.23
CA LEU A 158 -15.52 -13.78 -3.45
C LEU A 158 -14.68 -14.82 -4.20
N LYS A 159 -15.31 -15.75 -4.92
CA LYS A 159 -14.59 -16.70 -5.78
C LYS A 159 -13.80 -15.98 -6.89
N ARG A 160 -14.35 -14.93 -7.49
CA ARG A 160 -13.61 -14.12 -8.47
C ARG A 160 -12.49 -13.34 -7.80
N ASN A 161 -12.71 -12.75 -6.63
CA ASN A 161 -11.67 -12.07 -5.85
C ASN A 161 -10.48 -13.01 -5.57
N VAL A 162 -10.76 -14.19 -5.03
CA VAL A 162 -9.71 -15.19 -4.75
C VAL A 162 -9.00 -15.65 -6.02
N ALA A 163 -9.72 -15.81 -7.13
CA ALA A 163 -9.11 -16.12 -8.42
C ALA A 163 -8.17 -15.00 -8.88
N ALA A 164 -8.62 -13.74 -8.77
CA ALA A 164 -7.81 -12.56 -9.09
C ALA A 164 -6.51 -12.49 -8.25
N TYR A 165 -6.57 -12.79 -6.96
CA TYR A 165 -5.37 -12.87 -6.11
C TYR A 165 -4.39 -13.94 -6.59
N ARG A 166 -4.88 -15.15 -6.88
CA ARG A 166 -4.05 -16.26 -7.36
C ARG A 166 -3.41 -15.95 -8.71
N GLU A 167 -4.18 -15.41 -9.64
CA GLU A 167 -3.70 -15.01 -10.96
C GLU A 167 -2.64 -13.91 -10.87
N THR A 168 -2.87 -12.91 -10.01
CA THR A 168 -1.93 -11.80 -9.80
C THR A 168 -0.61 -12.30 -9.23
N VAL A 169 -0.64 -13.12 -8.19
CA VAL A 169 0.60 -13.66 -7.59
C VAL A 169 1.31 -14.63 -8.55
N ALA A 170 0.57 -15.45 -9.29
CA ALA A 170 1.15 -16.31 -10.33
C ALA A 170 1.84 -15.49 -11.44
N TRP A 171 1.23 -14.37 -11.83
CA TRP A 171 1.80 -13.43 -12.77
C TRP A 171 3.09 -12.80 -12.23
N PHE A 172 3.09 -12.36 -10.96
CA PHE A 172 4.30 -11.82 -10.31
C PHE A 172 5.47 -12.80 -10.36
N ARG A 173 5.21 -14.06 -10.05
CA ARG A 173 6.22 -15.13 -10.13
C ARG A 173 6.75 -15.32 -11.55
N ALA A 174 5.85 -15.40 -12.54
CA ALA A 174 6.19 -15.60 -13.95
C ALA A 174 7.04 -14.45 -14.53
N HIS A 175 6.93 -13.24 -13.95
CA HIS A 175 7.66 -12.04 -14.38
C HIS A 175 8.80 -11.67 -13.42
N HIS A 176 9.18 -12.57 -12.51
CA HIS A 176 10.30 -12.41 -11.58
C HIS A 176 10.21 -11.12 -10.73
N ILE A 177 9.00 -10.75 -10.33
CA ILE A 177 8.82 -9.64 -9.38
C ILE A 177 9.51 -10.01 -8.05
N ARG A 178 10.30 -9.10 -7.52
CA ARG A 178 11.09 -9.33 -6.29
C ARG A 178 10.44 -8.76 -5.05
N VAL A 179 9.75 -7.63 -5.18
CA VAL A 179 9.05 -6.97 -4.08
C VAL A 179 7.66 -6.56 -4.55
N VAL A 180 6.67 -6.74 -3.71
CA VAL A 180 5.28 -6.30 -3.93
C VAL A 180 4.88 -5.39 -2.79
N ASN A 181 4.48 -4.17 -3.11
CA ASN A 181 3.86 -3.25 -2.16
C ASN A 181 2.35 -3.43 -2.16
N MET A 182 1.78 -3.63 -0.97
CA MET A 182 0.34 -3.78 -0.75
C MET A 182 -0.10 -2.75 0.29
N SER A 183 -0.49 -1.55 -0.16
CA SER A 183 -0.98 -0.48 0.71
C SER A 183 -2.50 -0.54 0.86
N TRP A 184 -3.03 -1.72 1.15
CA TRP A 184 -4.45 -1.99 1.32
C TRP A 184 -4.69 -3.09 2.36
N TRP A 185 -5.92 -3.19 2.84
CA TRP A 185 -6.33 -4.13 3.88
C TRP A 185 -7.82 -4.43 3.82
N ASN A 186 -8.24 -5.51 4.47
CA ASN A 186 -9.64 -5.82 4.73
C ASN A 186 -9.81 -6.48 6.10
N ARG A 187 -11.03 -6.48 6.65
CA ARG A 187 -11.38 -7.09 7.93
C ARG A 187 -12.85 -7.54 7.96
N PRO A 188 -13.25 -8.40 8.92
CA PRO A 188 -14.63 -8.91 9.00
C PRO A 188 -15.70 -7.81 9.07
N SER A 189 -15.44 -6.74 9.82
CA SER A 189 -16.42 -5.65 9.99
C SER A 189 -16.74 -4.91 8.68
N ASN A 190 -15.83 -4.87 7.72
CA ASN A 190 -16.12 -4.27 6.40
C ASN A 190 -17.23 -5.05 5.68
N TYR A 191 -17.23 -6.37 5.79
CA TYR A 191 -18.31 -7.20 5.26
C TYR A 191 -19.63 -7.03 6.02
N GLU A 192 -19.57 -6.83 7.36
CA GLU A 192 -20.76 -6.51 8.16
C GLU A 192 -21.41 -5.21 7.69
N ASP A 193 -20.59 -4.16 7.49
CA ASP A 193 -21.02 -2.86 6.99
C ASP A 193 -21.63 -2.95 5.59
N ASP A 194 -21.02 -3.71 4.68
CA ASP A 194 -21.51 -3.88 3.31
C ASP A 194 -22.84 -4.65 3.28
N LEU A 195 -23.00 -5.67 4.11
CA LEU A 195 -24.25 -6.39 4.27
C LEU A 195 -25.35 -5.49 4.84
N GLU A 196 -25.03 -4.66 5.84
CA GLU A 196 -25.98 -3.71 6.43
C GLU A 196 -26.46 -2.67 5.42
N LYS A 197 -25.52 -2.04 4.68
CA LYS A 197 -25.85 -1.08 3.62
C LYS A 197 -26.74 -1.66 2.53
N ASN A 198 -26.62 -2.97 2.28
CA ASN A 198 -27.46 -3.68 1.29
C ASN A 198 -28.75 -4.27 1.89
N GLY A 199 -29.01 -4.09 3.19
CA GLY A 199 -30.18 -4.65 3.87
C GLY A 199 -30.15 -6.20 3.96
N ILE A 200 -28.97 -6.80 3.89
CA ILE A 200 -28.79 -8.26 3.94
C ILE A 200 -28.52 -8.68 5.38
N GLY A 201 -29.17 -9.78 5.80
CA GLY A 201 -29.16 -10.25 7.18
C GLY A 201 -30.19 -9.53 8.06
N LYS A 202 -31.17 -10.27 8.57
CA LYS A 202 -32.29 -9.73 9.35
C LYS A 202 -31.89 -9.30 10.75
N THR A 203 -30.82 -9.90 11.28
CA THR A 203 -30.31 -9.62 12.61
C THR A 203 -28.81 -9.34 12.58
N PRO A 204 -28.25 -8.61 13.57
CA PRO A 204 -26.80 -8.45 13.69
C PRO A 204 -26.02 -9.77 13.72
N GLN A 205 -26.57 -10.79 14.37
CA GLN A 205 -25.97 -12.12 14.45
C GLN A 205 -25.91 -12.82 13.08
N GLU A 206 -26.97 -12.71 12.30
CA GLU A 206 -27.01 -13.23 10.93
C GLU A 206 -26.00 -12.50 10.03
N ARG A 207 -25.94 -11.15 10.11
CA ARG A 207 -24.95 -10.36 9.36
C ARG A 207 -23.52 -10.77 9.73
N LYS A 208 -23.24 -10.90 11.03
CA LYS A 208 -21.92 -11.33 11.52
C LYS A 208 -21.52 -12.71 11.00
N ALA A 209 -22.45 -13.65 10.96
CA ALA A 209 -22.19 -15.00 10.44
C ALA A 209 -21.91 -14.98 8.92
N LEU A 210 -22.67 -14.20 8.15
CA LEU A 210 -22.42 -14.02 6.72
C LEU A 210 -21.10 -13.29 6.45
N ALA A 211 -20.81 -12.22 7.18
CA ALA A 211 -19.55 -11.48 7.08
C ALA A 211 -18.34 -12.39 7.35
N ARG A 212 -18.42 -13.23 8.39
CA ARG A 212 -17.40 -14.24 8.70
C ARG A 212 -17.18 -15.21 7.55
N HIS A 213 -18.25 -15.73 6.96
CA HIS A 213 -18.16 -16.63 5.83
C HIS A 213 -17.41 -16.00 4.63
N TYR A 214 -17.79 -14.77 4.25
CA TYR A 214 -17.15 -14.09 3.13
C TYR A 214 -15.71 -13.70 3.43
N PHE A 215 -15.46 -13.21 4.64
CA PHE A 215 -14.10 -12.86 5.07
C PHE A 215 -13.18 -14.09 5.09
N ASP A 216 -13.64 -15.22 5.62
CA ASP A 216 -12.84 -16.44 5.65
C ASP A 216 -12.47 -16.93 4.25
N LEU A 217 -13.39 -16.83 3.28
CA LEU A 217 -13.08 -17.13 1.87
C LEU A 217 -11.97 -16.25 1.32
N GLU A 218 -12.05 -14.94 1.55
CA GLU A 218 -11.04 -13.99 1.09
C GLU A 218 -9.70 -14.22 1.80
N ARG A 219 -9.71 -14.28 3.14
CA ARG A 219 -8.52 -14.49 3.97
C ARG A 219 -7.74 -15.72 3.53
N ASP A 220 -8.42 -16.86 3.44
CA ASP A 220 -7.78 -18.13 3.10
C ASP A 220 -7.26 -18.11 1.66
N GLY A 221 -8.01 -17.50 0.74
CA GLY A 221 -7.60 -17.34 -0.65
C GLY A 221 -6.37 -16.47 -0.82
N LEU A 222 -6.32 -15.32 -0.14
CA LEU A 222 -5.17 -14.42 -0.15
C LEU A 222 -3.94 -15.05 0.52
N TYR A 223 -4.14 -15.68 1.70
CA TYR A 223 -3.06 -16.36 2.41
C TYR A 223 -2.36 -17.41 1.52
N GLU A 224 -3.11 -18.30 0.89
CA GLU A 224 -2.56 -19.33 0.02
C GLU A 224 -1.91 -18.74 -1.24
N ALA A 225 -2.44 -17.63 -1.77
CA ALA A 225 -1.81 -16.94 -2.89
C ALA A 225 -0.41 -16.40 -2.49
N LEU A 226 -0.30 -15.65 -1.39
CA LEU A 226 0.98 -15.09 -0.94
C LEU A 226 1.98 -16.20 -0.56
N LYS A 227 1.54 -17.22 0.14
CA LYS A 227 2.34 -18.39 0.52
C LYS A 227 2.90 -19.16 -0.68
N SER A 228 2.21 -19.14 -1.82
CA SER A 228 2.66 -19.80 -3.04
C SER A 228 3.88 -19.14 -3.70
N ALA A 229 4.29 -17.96 -3.24
CA ALA A 229 5.37 -17.15 -3.82
C ALA A 229 6.47 -16.83 -2.79
N PRO A 230 7.19 -17.82 -2.27
CA PRO A 230 8.19 -17.63 -1.21
C PRO A 230 9.38 -16.77 -1.64
N ASP A 231 9.62 -16.65 -2.94
CA ASP A 231 10.74 -15.87 -3.51
C ASP A 231 10.40 -14.38 -3.70
N ILE A 232 9.18 -13.97 -3.37
CA ILE A 232 8.71 -12.58 -3.45
C ILE A 232 8.58 -12.02 -2.04
N LEU A 233 9.17 -10.85 -1.79
CA LEU A 233 8.91 -10.08 -0.59
C LEU A 233 7.61 -9.30 -0.73
N PHE A 234 6.64 -9.58 0.13
CA PHE A 234 5.42 -8.78 0.26
C PHE A 234 5.59 -7.78 1.39
N VAL A 235 5.37 -6.51 1.10
CA VAL A 235 5.37 -5.41 2.08
C VAL A 235 3.95 -4.90 2.22
N THR A 236 3.40 -4.94 3.41
CA THR A 236 2.02 -4.52 3.69
C THR A 236 1.94 -3.56 4.86
N ILE A 237 0.80 -2.95 5.00
CA ILE A 237 0.48 -1.95 6.03
C ILE A 237 -0.02 -2.58 7.32
N ALA A 238 0.20 -1.91 8.46
CA ALA A 238 -0.40 -2.30 9.73
C ALA A 238 -1.92 -1.99 9.79
N GLY A 239 -2.36 -0.97 9.06
CA GLY A 239 -3.72 -0.42 9.09
C GLY A 239 -3.78 0.95 9.77
N ASN A 240 -4.90 1.67 9.59
CA ASN A 240 -5.07 3.07 10.01
C ASN A 240 -6.24 3.26 10.99
N ASN A 241 -6.52 2.28 11.86
CA ASN A 241 -7.70 2.30 12.73
C ASN A 241 -7.36 2.40 14.21
N ASP A 242 -6.09 2.67 14.57
CA ASP A 242 -5.62 2.68 15.96
C ASP A 242 -6.10 1.43 16.74
N SER A 243 -6.01 0.26 16.13
CA SER A 243 -6.50 -1.01 16.67
C SER A 243 -5.45 -2.11 16.56
N ASP A 244 -5.59 -3.17 17.38
CA ASP A 244 -4.74 -4.35 17.24
C ASP A 244 -5.15 -5.15 16.01
N ASN A 245 -4.23 -5.28 15.03
CA ASN A 245 -4.50 -5.92 13.75
C ASN A 245 -4.73 -7.44 13.85
N ALA A 246 -4.24 -8.09 14.91
CA ALA A 246 -4.50 -9.49 15.16
C ALA A 246 -5.90 -9.69 15.79
N PHE A 247 -6.32 -8.78 16.67
CA PHE A 247 -7.65 -8.80 17.27
C PHE A 247 -8.74 -8.51 16.23
N GLU A 248 -8.52 -7.50 15.37
CA GLU A 248 -9.42 -7.14 14.26
C GLU A 248 -9.34 -8.12 13.08
N GLU A 249 -8.45 -9.09 13.12
CA GLU A 249 -8.17 -10.04 12.03
C GLU A 249 -7.88 -9.36 10.68
N THR A 250 -7.22 -8.20 10.72
CA THR A 250 -6.93 -7.42 9.52
C THR A 250 -6.01 -8.17 8.57
N ILE A 251 -6.43 -8.37 7.33
CA ILE A 251 -5.61 -9.02 6.30
C ILE A 251 -5.03 -7.98 5.32
N PRO A 252 -3.78 -8.22 4.81
CA PRO A 252 -2.88 -9.33 5.09
C PRO A 252 -2.02 -9.17 6.35
N SER A 253 -2.14 -8.05 7.11
CA SER A 253 -1.25 -7.72 8.24
C SER A 253 -1.29 -8.74 9.40
N SER A 254 -2.37 -9.50 9.57
CA SER A 254 -2.46 -10.58 10.57
C SER A 254 -1.78 -11.88 10.14
N PHE A 255 -1.36 -12.00 8.89
CA PHE A 255 -0.74 -13.22 8.38
C PHE A 255 0.67 -13.43 8.93
N LYS A 256 1.02 -14.70 9.16
CA LYS A 256 2.36 -15.12 9.57
C LYS A 256 3.02 -15.86 8.41
N LEU A 257 3.69 -15.11 7.54
CA LEU A 257 4.45 -15.65 6.41
C LEU A 257 5.89 -15.13 6.48
N PRO A 258 6.90 -15.98 6.18
CA PRO A 258 8.31 -15.60 6.28
C PRO A 258 8.73 -14.53 5.28
N ASN A 259 7.97 -14.35 4.21
CA ASN A 259 8.18 -13.39 3.14
C ASN A 259 7.21 -12.20 3.18
N LEU A 260 6.54 -11.97 4.31
CA LEU A 260 5.64 -10.84 4.53
C LEU A 260 6.20 -9.90 5.60
N LEU A 261 6.32 -8.63 5.29
CA LEU A 261 6.74 -7.57 6.22
C LEU A 261 5.62 -6.56 6.42
N VAL A 262 5.15 -6.45 7.66
CA VAL A 262 4.09 -5.51 8.06
C VAL A 262 4.72 -4.22 8.56
N VAL A 263 4.23 -3.08 8.10
CA VAL A 263 4.81 -1.77 8.33
C VAL A 263 3.82 -0.86 9.06
N GLY A 264 4.24 -0.36 10.23
CA GLY A 264 3.56 0.69 10.97
C GLY A 264 4.03 2.08 10.56
N ALA A 265 3.28 3.12 10.95
CA ALA A 265 3.61 4.50 10.65
C ALA A 265 4.12 5.27 11.87
N VAL A 266 5.17 6.06 11.64
CA VAL A 266 5.68 7.07 12.57
C VAL A 266 5.64 8.45 11.92
N ASP A 267 5.71 9.48 12.74
CA ASP A 267 5.92 10.86 12.31
C ASP A 267 7.40 11.16 12.04
N GLN A 268 7.70 12.40 11.64
CA GLN A 268 9.07 12.84 11.37
C GLN A 268 9.98 12.80 12.62
N ALA A 269 9.42 12.89 13.82
CA ALA A 269 10.16 12.73 15.09
C ALA A 269 10.43 11.25 15.43
N GLY A 270 9.81 10.32 14.71
CA GLY A 270 9.90 8.89 14.96
C GLY A 270 8.92 8.39 16.02
N GLN A 271 7.92 9.21 16.36
CA GLN A 271 6.85 8.80 17.26
C GLN A 271 5.74 8.09 16.49
N GLN A 272 5.12 7.09 17.12
CA GLN A 272 3.99 6.40 16.53
C GLN A 272 2.85 7.38 16.25
N THR A 273 2.30 7.33 15.03
CA THR A 273 1.14 8.15 14.69
C THR A 273 -0.11 7.66 15.39
N ASN A 274 -1.06 8.57 15.63
CA ASN A 274 -2.31 8.28 16.35
C ASN A 274 -3.27 7.36 15.58
N PHE A 275 -3.05 7.17 14.29
CA PHE A 275 -3.90 6.32 13.43
C PHE A 275 -3.32 4.92 13.20
N THR A 276 -2.02 4.72 13.37
CA THR A 276 -1.38 3.44 13.02
C THR A 276 -1.92 2.32 13.89
N SER A 277 -2.41 1.25 13.25
CA SER A 277 -2.78 0.04 13.97
C SER A 277 -1.56 -0.62 14.60
N THR A 278 -1.78 -1.33 15.70
CA THR A 278 -0.78 -2.01 16.50
C THR A 278 -0.83 -3.52 16.28
N GLY A 279 0.08 -4.27 16.87
CA GLY A 279 0.08 -5.73 16.84
C GLY A 279 1.48 -6.33 16.82
N GLN A 280 1.58 -7.58 17.28
CA GLN A 280 2.86 -8.31 17.36
C GLN A 280 3.46 -8.63 15.97
N ASN A 281 2.67 -8.53 14.92
CA ASN A 281 3.10 -8.82 13.55
C ASN A 281 3.80 -7.65 12.88
N ILE A 282 3.77 -6.45 13.47
CA ILE A 282 4.45 -5.28 12.90
C ILE A 282 5.94 -5.52 13.00
N GLY A 283 6.58 -5.58 11.83
CA GLY A 283 8.00 -5.89 11.74
C GLY A 283 8.89 -4.66 11.91
N VAL A 284 8.46 -3.53 11.35
CA VAL A 284 9.17 -2.24 11.38
C VAL A 284 8.20 -1.08 11.23
N TYR A 285 8.70 0.14 11.44
CA TYR A 285 7.98 1.39 11.22
C TYR A 285 8.74 2.26 10.21
N ALA A 286 8.00 3.05 9.44
CA ALA A 286 8.55 4.04 8.53
C ALA A 286 7.73 5.34 8.60
N ASP A 287 8.21 6.40 7.97
CA ASP A 287 7.52 7.67 7.97
C ASP A 287 6.19 7.54 7.19
N GLY A 288 5.09 7.90 7.84
CA GLY A 288 3.75 7.78 7.27
C GLY A 288 2.88 9.01 7.56
N TYR A 289 3.49 10.12 7.95
CA TYR A 289 2.80 11.34 8.36
C TYR A 289 3.19 12.50 7.45
N GLU A 290 2.21 13.13 6.77
CA GLU A 290 2.41 14.22 5.81
C GLU A 290 3.47 13.91 4.73
N ILE A 291 3.36 12.77 4.11
CA ILE A 291 4.32 12.34 3.09
C ILE A 291 3.95 12.93 1.73
N GLU A 292 4.81 13.81 1.21
CA GLU A 292 4.64 14.37 -0.13
C GLU A 292 4.95 13.33 -1.21
N SER A 293 4.05 13.16 -2.17
CA SER A 293 4.29 12.39 -3.38
C SER A 293 3.41 12.89 -4.54
N VAL A 294 3.63 12.33 -5.74
CA VAL A 294 2.89 12.68 -6.94
C VAL A 294 1.55 11.95 -7.02
N VAL A 295 0.57 12.58 -7.67
CA VAL A 295 -0.72 11.97 -8.03
C VAL A 295 -0.90 12.00 -9.55
N PRO A 296 -1.90 11.29 -10.13
CA PRO A 296 -2.10 11.29 -11.59
C PRO A 296 -2.11 12.71 -12.16
N GLY A 297 -1.38 12.87 -13.28
CA GLY A 297 -1.16 14.21 -13.88
C GLY A 297 0.03 15.00 -13.30
N GLY A 298 0.70 14.50 -12.24
CA GLY A 298 1.97 15.03 -11.73
C GLY A 298 1.87 16.10 -10.64
N ALA A 299 0.67 16.46 -10.18
CA ALA A 299 0.52 17.29 -8.99
C ALA A 299 1.09 16.58 -7.77
N LYS A 300 1.50 17.35 -6.77
CA LYS A 300 2.01 16.82 -5.49
C LYS A 300 1.03 17.10 -4.37
N VAL A 301 0.78 16.10 -3.57
CA VAL A 301 -0.04 16.20 -2.36
C VAL A 301 0.65 15.53 -1.20
N HIS A 302 0.31 15.94 0.02
CA HIS A 302 0.68 15.22 1.24
C HIS A 302 -0.44 14.26 1.60
N MET A 303 -0.08 13.03 1.93
CA MET A 303 -0.99 12.04 2.49
C MET A 303 -0.38 11.42 3.74
N SER A 304 -1.24 11.03 4.68
CA SER A 304 -0.85 10.37 5.91
C SER A 304 -1.51 9.00 5.99
N GLY A 305 -0.75 8.01 6.45
CA GLY A 305 -1.23 6.64 6.58
C GLY A 305 -0.10 5.62 6.58
N THR A 306 -0.37 4.43 7.08
CA THR A 306 0.54 3.28 6.93
C THR A 306 0.74 2.92 5.44
N SER A 307 -0.18 3.35 4.58
CA SER A 307 -0.07 3.26 3.11
C SER A 307 1.10 4.06 2.54
N MET A 308 1.57 5.10 3.23
CA MET A 308 2.74 5.90 2.85
C MET A 308 4.02 5.36 3.49
N ALA A 309 3.93 4.72 4.65
CA ALA A 309 5.04 4.07 5.33
C ALA A 309 5.52 2.78 4.60
N ALA A 310 4.61 1.94 4.15
CA ALA A 310 4.94 0.69 3.46
C ALA A 310 5.79 0.88 2.19
N PRO A 311 5.49 1.83 1.28
CA PRO A 311 6.32 2.05 0.11
C PRO A 311 7.72 2.61 0.42
N GLU A 312 7.98 3.23 1.56
CA GLU A 312 9.33 3.56 2.00
C GLU A 312 10.16 2.30 2.31
N VAL A 313 9.51 1.30 2.94
CA VAL A 313 10.13 -0.02 3.18
C VAL A 313 10.32 -0.78 1.87
N THR A 314 9.37 -0.70 0.96
CA THR A 314 9.47 -1.26 -0.40
C THR A 314 10.64 -0.65 -1.17
N ASN A 315 10.81 0.68 -1.09
CA ASN A 315 11.97 1.39 -1.66
C ASN A 315 13.30 0.88 -1.08
N LEU A 316 13.38 0.75 0.25
CA LEU A 316 14.57 0.22 0.92
C LEU A 316 14.87 -1.22 0.50
N ALA A 317 13.88 -2.10 0.49
CA ALA A 317 14.02 -3.48 0.05
C ALA A 317 14.54 -3.56 -1.40
N ALA A 318 14.00 -2.74 -2.30
CA ALA A 318 14.46 -2.66 -3.68
C ALA A 318 15.91 -2.13 -3.78
N LYS A 319 16.30 -1.17 -2.95
CA LYS A 319 17.70 -0.69 -2.88
C LYS A 319 18.67 -1.78 -2.40
N LEU A 320 18.28 -2.56 -1.38
CA LEU A 320 19.10 -3.69 -0.90
C LEU A 320 19.30 -4.75 -2.01
N LEU A 321 18.23 -5.11 -2.69
CA LEU A 321 18.26 -6.06 -3.81
C LEU A 321 19.01 -5.54 -5.04
N ALA A 322 19.05 -4.22 -5.24
CA ALA A 322 19.84 -3.62 -6.32
C ALA A 322 21.35 -3.75 -6.06
N VAL A 323 21.77 -3.71 -4.79
CA VAL A 323 23.17 -3.88 -4.36
C VAL A 323 23.54 -5.36 -4.26
N ASP A 324 22.69 -6.18 -3.66
CA ASP A 324 22.89 -7.63 -3.57
C ASP A 324 21.63 -8.39 -4.04
N PRO A 325 21.56 -8.73 -5.34
CA PRO A 325 20.41 -9.42 -5.92
C PRO A 325 20.23 -10.87 -5.44
N ALA A 326 21.21 -11.44 -4.74
CA ALA A 326 21.16 -12.80 -4.22
C ALA A 326 20.39 -12.92 -2.89
N LEU A 327 20.03 -11.80 -2.25
CA LEU A 327 19.28 -11.80 -1.01
C LEU A 327 17.90 -12.43 -1.18
N SER A 328 17.54 -13.35 -0.27
CA SER A 328 16.17 -13.88 -0.17
C SER A 328 15.24 -12.85 0.50
N PRO A 329 13.90 -12.99 0.38
CA PRO A 329 12.95 -12.16 1.10
C PRO A 329 13.21 -12.12 2.61
N GLU A 330 13.47 -13.28 3.22
CA GLU A 330 13.77 -13.39 4.66
C GLU A 330 15.06 -12.65 5.03
N GLN A 331 16.10 -12.72 4.20
CA GLN A 331 17.34 -11.99 4.42
C GLN A 331 17.14 -10.47 4.32
N VAL A 332 16.32 -10.01 3.36
CA VAL A 332 15.97 -8.59 3.24
C VAL A 332 15.21 -8.13 4.50
N ILE A 333 14.22 -8.89 4.96
CA ILE A 333 13.46 -8.61 6.18
C ILE A 333 14.41 -8.55 7.39
N ASP A 334 15.32 -9.52 7.54
CA ASP A 334 16.28 -9.56 8.63
C ASP A 334 17.20 -8.33 8.63
N ILE A 335 17.75 -7.96 7.47
CA ILE A 335 18.58 -6.76 7.33
C ILE A 335 17.80 -5.51 7.76
N ILE A 336 16.59 -5.31 7.25
CA ILE A 336 15.77 -4.14 7.57
C ILE A 336 15.48 -4.08 9.08
N ARG A 337 15.12 -5.21 9.70
CA ARG A 337 14.78 -5.28 11.12
C ARG A 337 15.98 -5.04 12.04
N ARG A 338 17.10 -5.73 11.79
CA ARG A 338 18.30 -5.62 12.66
C ARG A 338 19.03 -4.29 12.54
N THR A 339 18.81 -3.54 11.47
CA THR A 339 19.40 -2.22 11.25
C THR A 339 18.44 -1.08 11.59
N ALA A 340 17.23 -1.39 12.01
CA ALA A 340 16.24 -0.38 12.42
C ALA A 340 16.67 0.29 13.73
N ASP A 341 16.37 1.58 13.84
CA ASP A 341 16.59 2.35 15.04
C ASP A 341 15.48 2.05 16.06
N ALA A 342 15.84 1.64 17.27
CA ALA A 342 14.87 1.48 18.35
C ALA A 342 14.46 2.86 18.88
N ALA A 343 13.16 3.12 19.04
CA ALA A 343 12.69 4.26 19.79
C ALA A 343 12.96 4.09 21.30
N GLU A 344 12.85 5.17 22.07
CA GLU A 344 13.04 5.15 23.53
C GLU A 344 12.16 4.11 24.25
N THR A 345 10.99 3.82 23.72
CA THR A 345 10.03 2.83 24.24
C THR A 345 10.41 1.38 23.96
N ALA A 346 11.46 1.13 23.17
CA ALA A 346 11.91 -0.20 22.70
C ALA A 346 10.83 -1.06 21.99
N THR A 347 9.68 -0.48 21.65
CA THR A 347 8.58 -1.17 20.93
C THR A 347 8.47 -0.75 19.47
N ILE A 348 9.05 0.40 19.09
CA ILE A 348 9.05 0.95 17.74
C ILE A 348 10.45 0.81 17.16
N PHE A 349 10.54 0.12 16.03
CA PHE A 349 11.78 -0.09 15.28
C PHE A 349 11.63 0.62 13.93
N ARG A 350 12.10 1.88 13.86
CA ARG A 350 12.05 2.68 12.63
C ARG A 350 13.15 2.25 11.67
N ILE A 351 12.81 2.07 10.39
CA ILE A 351 13.81 1.72 9.37
C ILE A 351 14.98 2.74 9.34
N ASN A 352 16.19 2.22 9.14
CA ASN A 352 17.39 3.02 8.91
C ASN A 352 18.01 2.67 7.55
N PRO A 353 17.60 3.35 6.46
CA PRO A 353 18.07 3.02 5.11
C PRO A 353 19.58 3.12 4.94
N LYS A 354 20.23 4.06 5.63
CA LYS A 354 21.69 4.23 5.54
C LYS A 354 22.43 3.05 6.16
N LEU A 355 22.02 2.62 7.35
CA LEU A 355 22.64 1.49 8.04
C LEU A 355 22.34 0.18 7.31
N ALA A 356 21.13 -0.01 6.83
CA ALA A 356 20.75 -1.18 6.05
C ALA A 356 21.60 -1.33 4.77
N LEU A 357 21.75 -0.28 3.99
CA LEU A 357 22.59 -0.28 2.79
C LEU A 357 24.07 -0.47 3.13
N ALA A 358 24.59 0.18 4.18
CA ALA A 358 25.97 0.00 4.62
C ALA A 358 26.26 -1.45 4.99
N SER A 359 25.27 -2.18 5.53
CA SER A 359 25.45 -3.58 5.94
C SER A 359 25.61 -4.58 4.76
N VAL A 360 25.21 -4.19 3.53
CA VAL A 360 25.34 -5.01 2.31
C VAL A 360 26.40 -4.46 1.34
N ALA A 361 26.75 -3.17 1.45
CA ALA A 361 27.69 -2.49 0.54
C ALA A 361 29.17 -2.65 0.96
N LEU A 362 29.47 -3.35 2.07
CA LEU A 362 30.86 -3.61 2.45
C LEU A 362 31.54 -4.48 1.39
N PRO A 363 32.77 -4.14 0.96
CA PRO A 363 33.48 -4.91 -0.05
C PRO A 363 33.58 -6.36 0.35
N LYS A 364 33.29 -7.27 -0.58
CA LYS A 364 33.60 -8.71 -0.48
C LYS A 364 35.13 -8.90 -0.64
N ASP A 365 35.93 -8.16 0.08
CA ASP A 365 37.37 -8.47 0.22
C ASP A 365 37.48 -9.62 1.23
N GLY A 366 38.00 -10.74 0.70
CA GLY A 366 38.01 -12.03 1.35
C GLY A 366 38.62 -12.04 2.75
N ASN A 367 37.77 -11.82 3.74
CA ASN A 367 37.99 -12.30 5.09
C ASN A 367 36.67 -12.24 5.87
N ARG A 368 35.82 -13.25 5.71
CA ARG A 368 34.82 -13.53 6.74
C ARG A 368 35.57 -14.15 7.92
N PRO A 369 35.53 -13.57 9.13
CA PRO A 369 35.92 -14.31 10.30
C PRO A 369 34.96 -15.50 10.44
N THR A 370 35.49 -16.69 10.32
CA THR A 370 34.86 -17.92 10.79
C THR A 370 34.71 -17.83 12.29
N HIS A 371 33.49 -17.69 12.79
CA HIS A 371 33.13 -18.01 14.17
C HIS A 371 31.83 -18.82 14.17
#